data_f61fd76755078ecd784fc146295d3f36
#
_entry.id   f61fd76755078ecd784fc146295d3f36
#
_cell.length_a   1.000
_cell.length_b   1.000
_cell.length_c   1.000
_cell.angle_alpha   90.00
_cell.angle_beta   90.00
_cell.angle_gamma   90.00
#
_symmetry.space_group_name_H-M   'P 1'
#
loop_
_entity.id
_entity.type
_entity.pdbx_description
1 polymer ?
#
loop_
_entity_poly.entity_id
_entity_poly.type
_entity_poly.pdbx_seq_one_letter_code
_entity_poly.pdbx_strand_id
1 'polypeptide(L)'
;MSKIKGKIVLITGGASGIGRLMGEMAQEKGAKALVIWDINQESIDATVKELGKKGTVHGYRVDVSRHEMVAEQYDKVKKEVGDVDILINSAGIITSNKTFDQCTEDEIKRTMMVNAIAPMYVARQMLPDMVQRNEGHICTIASAGGMMSNPKMSVYAASKWAAVGWSDSVR
;
A
#
# COMPACT_ATOMS: atom_id res chain seq x y z
N MET A 1 20.16 5.65 2.68
CA MET A 1 19.24 5.13 1.64
C MET A 1 19.05 3.64 1.90
N SER A 2 17.83 3.22 2.19
CA SER A 2 17.51 1.82 2.51
C SER A 2 17.80 0.92 1.30
N LYS A 3 18.60 -0.13 1.49
CA LYS A 3 18.89 -1.10 0.43
C LYS A 3 17.76 -2.14 0.38
N ILE A 4 17.24 -2.46 -0.79
CA ILE A 4 16.19 -3.48 -1.00
C ILE A 4 16.74 -4.90 -0.89
N LYS A 5 18.03 -5.10 -1.22
CA LYS A 5 18.67 -6.42 -1.20
C LYS A 5 18.57 -7.09 0.17
N GLY A 6 18.01 -8.28 0.18
CA GLY A 6 17.84 -9.09 1.39
C GLY A 6 16.66 -8.68 2.29
N LYS A 7 15.84 -7.72 1.87
CA LYS A 7 14.71 -7.20 2.66
C LYS A 7 13.37 -7.85 2.27
N ILE A 8 12.46 -7.96 3.23
CA ILE A 8 11.05 -8.32 3.00
C ILE A 8 10.30 -7.05 2.67
N VAL A 9 9.71 -7.01 1.48
CA VAL A 9 8.97 -5.85 0.94
C VAL A 9 7.49 -6.18 0.87
N LEU A 10 6.64 -5.42 1.54
CA LEU A 10 5.19 -5.54 1.45
C LEU A 10 4.62 -4.38 0.64
N ILE A 11 3.75 -4.68 -0.33
CA ILE A 11 3.11 -3.70 -1.20
C ILE A 11 1.60 -3.88 -1.17
N THR A 12 0.87 -2.85 -0.76
CA THR A 12 -0.59 -2.80 -0.90
C THR A 12 -0.96 -2.33 -2.31
N GLY A 13 -1.99 -2.92 -2.92
CA GLY A 13 -2.28 -2.70 -4.33
C GLY A 13 -1.17 -3.25 -5.24
N GLY A 14 -0.49 -4.29 -4.78
CA GLY A 14 0.71 -4.84 -5.43
C GLY A 14 0.43 -5.77 -6.61
N ALA A 15 -0.84 -6.09 -6.91
CA ALA A 15 -1.20 -6.97 -8.01
C ALA A 15 -1.43 -6.25 -9.35
N SER A 16 -1.37 -4.93 -9.37
CA SER A 16 -1.59 -4.15 -10.59
C SER A 16 -0.83 -2.81 -10.60
N GLY A 17 -0.78 -2.15 -11.77
CA GLY A 17 -0.31 -0.79 -11.93
C GLY A 17 1.05 -0.50 -11.30
N ILE A 18 1.16 0.63 -10.62
CA ILE A 18 2.41 1.11 -9.99
C ILE A 18 2.91 0.14 -8.92
N GLY A 19 2.01 -0.40 -8.09
CA GLY A 19 2.38 -1.35 -7.03
C GLY A 19 3.06 -2.59 -7.59
N ARG A 20 2.51 -3.19 -8.66
CA ARG A 20 3.10 -4.35 -9.33
C ARG A 20 4.47 -4.04 -9.92
N LEU A 21 4.62 -2.91 -10.61
CA LEU A 21 5.91 -2.49 -11.16
C LEU A 21 6.96 -2.29 -10.06
N MET A 22 6.58 -1.69 -8.94
CA MET A 22 7.48 -1.56 -7.78
C MET A 22 7.87 -2.92 -7.19
N GLY A 23 6.94 -3.89 -7.19
CA GLY A 23 7.22 -5.27 -6.79
C GLY A 23 8.22 -5.96 -7.71
N GLU A 24 8.08 -5.80 -9.02
CA GLU A 24 9.04 -6.30 -10.00
C GLU A 24 10.44 -5.69 -9.78
N MET A 25 10.51 -4.37 -9.65
CA MET A 25 11.77 -3.69 -9.35
C MET A 25 12.39 -4.12 -8.01
N ALA A 26 11.57 -4.42 -7.00
CA ALA A 26 12.08 -4.92 -5.72
C ALA A 26 12.73 -6.30 -5.87
N GLN A 27 12.12 -7.20 -6.65
CA GLN A 27 12.71 -8.50 -6.98
C GLN A 27 14.04 -8.36 -7.74
N GLU A 28 14.09 -7.51 -8.77
CA GLU A 28 15.31 -7.22 -9.54
C GLU A 28 16.45 -6.66 -8.67
N LYS A 29 16.10 -5.92 -7.62
CA LYS A 29 17.06 -5.39 -6.64
C LYS A 29 17.41 -6.36 -5.53
N GLY A 30 16.96 -7.63 -5.63
CA GLY A 30 17.30 -8.71 -4.72
C GLY A 30 16.56 -8.69 -3.39
N ALA A 31 15.29 -8.29 -3.38
CA ALA A 31 14.42 -8.47 -2.21
C ALA A 31 14.46 -9.95 -1.76
N LYS A 32 14.50 -10.21 -0.45
CA LYS A 32 14.44 -11.56 0.12
C LYS A 32 13.07 -12.20 -0.15
N ALA A 33 12.02 -11.43 0.02
CA ALA A 33 10.65 -11.82 -0.30
C ALA A 33 9.82 -10.58 -0.66
N LEU A 34 8.89 -10.77 -1.58
CA LEU A 34 7.85 -9.80 -1.93
C LEU A 34 6.52 -10.29 -1.39
N VAL A 35 5.83 -9.45 -0.64
CA VAL A 35 4.47 -9.69 -0.14
C VAL A 35 3.53 -8.75 -0.86
N ILE A 36 2.53 -9.30 -1.54
CA ILE A 36 1.52 -8.56 -2.30
C ILE A 36 0.19 -8.64 -1.57
N TRP A 37 -0.35 -7.48 -1.20
CA TRP A 37 -1.71 -7.33 -0.72
C TRP A 37 -2.55 -6.63 -1.79
N ASP A 38 -3.64 -7.25 -2.19
CA ASP A 38 -4.59 -6.68 -3.14
C ASP A 38 -6.01 -7.20 -2.85
N ILE A 39 -7.03 -6.54 -3.39
CA ILE A 39 -8.41 -6.98 -3.24
C ILE A 39 -8.82 -8.01 -4.32
N ASN A 40 -8.13 -8.02 -5.46
CA ASN A 40 -8.43 -8.86 -6.61
C ASN A 40 -7.59 -10.15 -6.60
N GLN A 41 -8.22 -11.28 -6.26
CA GLN A 41 -7.54 -12.58 -6.16
C GLN A 41 -6.94 -13.04 -7.50
N GLU A 42 -7.64 -12.86 -8.60
CA GLU A 42 -7.15 -13.27 -9.93
C GLU A 42 -5.87 -12.52 -10.31
N SER A 43 -5.84 -11.21 -10.06
CA SER A 43 -4.65 -10.37 -10.30
C SER A 43 -3.49 -10.77 -9.37
N ILE A 44 -3.77 -11.15 -8.13
CA ILE A 44 -2.77 -11.66 -7.18
C ILE A 44 -2.16 -12.93 -7.73
N ASP A 45 -2.98 -13.91 -8.11
CA ASP A 45 -2.52 -15.22 -8.58
C ASP A 45 -1.65 -15.08 -9.85
N ALA A 46 -2.10 -14.24 -10.79
CA ALA A 46 -1.32 -13.93 -12.00
C ALA A 46 0.03 -13.29 -11.67
N THR A 47 0.04 -12.31 -10.78
CA THR A 47 1.27 -11.58 -10.38
C THR A 47 2.24 -12.49 -9.61
N VAL A 48 1.73 -13.29 -8.67
CA VAL A 48 2.54 -14.26 -7.92
C VAL A 48 3.16 -15.29 -8.87
N LYS A 49 2.39 -15.81 -9.83
CA LYS A 49 2.90 -16.76 -10.85
C LYS A 49 3.99 -16.15 -11.72
N GLU A 50 3.85 -14.89 -12.11
CA GLU A 50 4.80 -14.21 -12.99
C GLU A 50 6.07 -13.80 -12.24
N LEU A 51 5.93 -13.06 -11.15
CA LEU A 51 7.07 -12.56 -10.36
C LEU A 51 7.77 -13.67 -9.56
N GLY A 52 7.05 -14.74 -9.22
CA GLY A 52 7.60 -15.92 -8.56
C GLY A 52 8.68 -16.65 -9.38
N LYS A 53 8.76 -16.39 -10.69
CA LYS A 53 9.86 -16.88 -11.54
C LYS A 53 11.19 -16.16 -11.27
N LYS A 54 11.13 -14.96 -10.67
CA LYS A 54 12.30 -14.10 -10.38
C LYS A 54 12.74 -14.18 -8.91
N GLY A 55 11.88 -14.65 -8.00
CA GLY A 55 12.18 -14.71 -6.57
C GLY A 55 10.98 -15.13 -5.73
N THR A 56 11.11 -15.07 -4.41
CA THR A 56 10.03 -15.45 -3.47
C THR A 56 8.94 -14.39 -3.46
N VAL A 57 7.71 -14.80 -3.76
CA VAL A 57 6.53 -13.92 -3.78
C VAL A 57 5.37 -14.58 -3.04
N HIS A 58 4.76 -13.84 -2.13
CA HIS A 58 3.56 -14.24 -1.40
C HIS A 58 2.43 -13.27 -1.73
N GLY A 59 1.26 -13.79 -2.08
CA GLY A 59 0.08 -12.99 -2.38
C GLY A 59 -1.05 -13.26 -1.40
N TYR A 60 -1.70 -12.20 -0.92
CA TYR A 60 -2.82 -12.31 0.00
C TYR A 60 -3.94 -11.38 -0.45
N ARG A 61 -5.17 -11.89 -0.42
CA ARG A 61 -6.34 -11.05 -0.65
C ARG A 61 -6.64 -10.23 0.59
N VAL A 62 -6.45 -8.92 0.53
CA VAL A 62 -6.64 -7.99 1.63
C VAL A 62 -7.40 -6.76 1.18
N ASP A 63 -8.52 -6.48 1.83
CA ASP A 63 -9.17 -5.18 1.75
C ASP A 63 -8.56 -4.27 2.83
N VAL A 64 -7.67 -3.37 2.41
CA VAL A 64 -6.94 -2.47 3.31
C VAL A 64 -7.84 -1.46 4.02
N SER A 65 -9.09 -1.29 3.57
CA SER A 65 -10.09 -0.45 4.25
C SER A 65 -10.61 -1.06 5.54
N ARG A 66 -10.35 -2.36 5.78
CA ARG A 66 -10.81 -3.13 6.93
C ARG A 66 -9.66 -3.38 7.88
N HIS A 67 -9.58 -2.61 8.97
CA HIS A 67 -8.44 -2.65 9.88
C HIS A 67 -8.25 -4.01 10.57
N GLU A 68 -9.35 -4.74 10.86
CA GLU A 68 -9.26 -6.09 11.42
C GLU A 68 -8.59 -7.06 10.44
N MET A 69 -8.97 -7.00 9.16
CA MET A 69 -8.36 -7.82 8.12
C MET A 69 -6.87 -7.49 7.94
N VAL A 70 -6.51 -6.21 8.04
CA VAL A 70 -5.11 -5.75 7.98
C VAL A 70 -4.30 -6.37 9.12
N ALA A 71 -4.81 -6.34 10.36
CA ALA A 71 -4.14 -6.90 11.52
C ALA A 71 -3.96 -8.42 11.38
N GLU A 72 -5.04 -9.13 11.05
CA GLU A 72 -5.06 -10.60 10.86
C GLU A 72 -4.05 -11.05 9.78
N GLN A 73 -4.05 -10.35 8.66
CA GLN A 73 -3.14 -10.68 7.56
C GLN A 73 -1.69 -10.32 7.87
N TYR A 74 -1.42 -9.28 8.64
CA TYR A 74 -0.06 -8.98 9.08
C TYR A 74 0.49 -10.07 10.01
N ASP A 75 -0.29 -10.54 10.96
CA ASP A 75 0.08 -11.66 11.83
C ASP A 75 0.41 -12.92 11.02
N LYS A 76 -0.35 -13.18 9.96
CA LYS A 76 -0.09 -14.28 9.02
C LYS A 76 1.23 -14.08 8.27
N VAL A 77 1.48 -12.88 7.74
CA VAL A 77 2.73 -12.55 7.06
C VAL A 77 3.93 -12.74 8.00
N LYS A 78 3.83 -12.28 9.25
CA LYS A 78 4.92 -12.48 10.24
C LYS A 78 5.25 -13.95 10.45
N LYS A 79 4.24 -14.82 10.53
CA LYS A 79 4.42 -16.26 10.74
C LYS A 79 4.98 -16.98 9.51
N GLU A 80 4.51 -16.62 8.31
CA GLU A 80 4.83 -17.34 7.08
C GLU A 80 6.08 -16.80 6.37
N VAL A 81 6.35 -15.50 6.47
CA VAL A 81 7.39 -14.82 5.70
C VAL A 81 8.44 -14.18 6.60
N GLY A 82 8.00 -13.54 7.67
CA GLY A 82 8.83 -12.81 8.63
C GLY A 82 8.43 -11.34 8.76
N ASP A 83 9.24 -10.59 9.50
CA ASP A 83 9.02 -9.17 9.74
C ASP A 83 9.25 -8.36 8.48
N VAL A 84 8.30 -7.48 8.17
CA VAL A 84 8.38 -6.58 7.01
C VAL A 84 9.40 -5.48 7.27
N ASP A 85 10.35 -5.33 6.36
CA ASP A 85 11.38 -4.29 6.42
C ASP A 85 10.97 -3.03 5.66
N ILE A 86 10.25 -3.21 4.54
CA ILE A 86 9.83 -2.10 3.67
C ILE A 86 8.34 -2.25 3.38
N LEU A 87 7.58 -1.23 3.75
CA LEU A 87 6.18 -1.08 3.40
C LEU A 87 6.03 -0.09 2.24
N ILE A 88 5.30 -0.48 1.19
CA ILE A 88 4.88 0.41 0.11
C ILE A 88 3.36 0.48 0.10
N ASN A 89 2.80 1.58 0.58
CA ASN A 89 1.39 1.89 0.49
C ASN A 89 1.07 2.39 -0.92
N SER A 90 0.63 1.49 -1.81
CA SER A 90 0.28 1.82 -3.21
C SER A 90 -1.20 1.60 -3.52
N ALA A 91 -1.96 0.93 -2.65
CA ALA A 91 -3.40 0.83 -2.83
C ALA A 91 -4.05 2.22 -2.86
N GLY A 92 -4.88 2.46 -3.86
CA GLY A 92 -5.57 3.73 -4.02
C GLY A 92 -6.65 3.67 -5.09
N ILE A 93 -7.66 4.50 -4.94
CA ILE A 93 -8.82 4.58 -5.85
C ILE A 93 -9.14 6.03 -6.21
N ILE A 94 -9.75 6.19 -7.37
CA ILE A 94 -10.46 7.41 -7.77
C ILE A 94 -11.91 6.99 -8.01
N THR A 95 -12.82 7.44 -7.15
CA THR A 95 -14.24 7.04 -7.23
C THR A 95 -15.07 7.98 -8.09
N SER A 96 -14.63 9.21 -8.28
CA SER A 96 -15.38 10.21 -9.04
C SER A 96 -14.47 11.24 -9.72
N ASN A 97 -14.91 11.71 -10.88
CA ASN A 97 -14.38 12.87 -11.60
C ASN A 97 -15.53 13.77 -11.97
N LYS A 98 -16.14 14.44 -10.97
CA LYS A 98 -17.33 15.28 -11.08
C LYS A 98 -17.31 16.40 -10.03
N THR A 99 -18.19 17.38 -10.16
CA THR A 99 -18.30 18.47 -9.20
C THR A 99 -18.68 17.95 -7.82
N PHE A 100 -18.30 18.64 -6.77
CA PHE A 100 -18.43 18.12 -5.39
C PHE A 100 -19.89 17.91 -4.98
N ASP A 101 -20.80 18.76 -5.43
CA ASP A 101 -22.25 18.63 -5.21
C ASP A 101 -22.86 17.33 -5.76
N GLN A 102 -22.17 16.71 -6.73
CA GLN A 102 -22.58 15.44 -7.34
C GLN A 102 -21.91 14.21 -6.69
N CYS A 103 -20.95 14.44 -5.79
CA CYS A 103 -20.28 13.33 -5.09
C CYS A 103 -21.23 12.71 -4.06
N THR A 104 -21.36 11.38 -4.08
CA THR A 104 -22.15 10.67 -3.07
C THR A 104 -21.35 10.50 -1.78
N GLU A 105 -22.04 10.31 -0.65
CA GLU A 105 -21.39 10.02 0.62
C GLU A 105 -20.51 8.76 0.56
N ASP A 106 -20.95 7.74 -0.16
CA ASP A 106 -20.20 6.50 -0.31
C ASP A 106 -18.90 6.71 -1.10
N GLU A 107 -18.92 7.53 -2.14
CA GLU A 107 -17.69 7.88 -2.88
C GLU A 107 -16.73 8.65 -1.99
N ILE A 108 -17.22 9.58 -1.18
CA ILE A 108 -16.41 10.34 -0.21
C ILE A 108 -15.80 9.37 0.81
N LYS A 109 -16.63 8.56 1.47
CA LYS A 109 -16.19 7.59 2.48
C LYS A 109 -15.16 6.60 1.92
N ARG A 110 -15.44 5.99 0.78
CA ARG A 110 -14.55 5.00 0.16
C ARG A 110 -13.21 5.61 -0.25
N THR A 111 -13.22 6.79 -0.88
CA THR A 111 -11.99 7.45 -1.30
C THR A 111 -11.11 7.80 -0.10
N MET A 112 -11.67 8.42 0.93
CA MET A 112 -10.95 8.77 2.15
C MET A 112 -10.44 7.51 2.87
N MET A 113 -11.28 6.49 2.99
CA MET A 113 -10.92 5.25 3.66
C MET A 113 -9.72 4.56 2.99
N VAL A 114 -9.77 4.37 1.67
CA VAL A 114 -8.70 3.64 0.96
C VAL A 114 -7.44 4.47 0.79
N ASN A 115 -7.56 5.76 0.44
CA ASN A 115 -6.40 6.57 0.07
C ASN A 115 -5.70 7.24 1.27
N ALA A 116 -6.43 7.52 2.34
CA ALA A 116 -5.92 8.27 3.49
C ALA A 116 -5.81 7.41 4.75
N ILE A 117 -6.89 6.71 5.13
CA ILE A 117 -6.95 5.99 6.41
C ILE A 117 -6.26 4.62 6.32
N ALA A 118 -6.47 3.87 5.24
CA ALA A 118 -5.89 2.54 5.08
C ALA A 118 -4.34 2.53 5.14
N PRO A 119 -3.60 3.46 4.52
CA PRO A 119 -2.15 3.56 4.73
C PRO A 119 -1.73 3.68 6.20
N MET A 120 -2.51 4.40 7.00
CA MET A 120 -2.27 4.52 8.45
C MET A 120 -2.52 3.19 9.18
N TYR A 121 -3.60 2.48 8.85
CA TYR A 121 -3.88 1.16 9.42
C TYR A 121 -2.76 0.16 9.14
N VAL A 122 -2.32 0.10 7.88
CA VAL A 122 -1.26 -0.82 7.47
C VAL A 122 0.06 -0.49 8.16
N ALA A 123 0.46 0.77 8.14
CA ALA A 123 1.70 1.21 8.78
C ALA A 123 1.67 0.98 10.30
N ARG A 124 0.53 1.21 10.96
CA ARG A 124 0.37 1.00 12.40
C ARG A 124 0.65 -0.44 12.85
N GLN A 125 0.38 -1.44 11.99
CA GLN A 125 0.68 -2.84 12.34
C GLN A 125 2.18 -3.13 12.29
N MET A 126 2.91 -2.52 11.37
CA MET A 126 4.33 -2.83 11.10
C MET A 126 5.29 -1.92 11.87
N LEU A 127 4.87 -0.70 12.15
CA LEU A 127 5.72 0.32 12.76
C LEU A 127 6.31 -0.10 14.12
N PRO A 128 5.58 -0.76 15.04
CA PRO A 128 6.16 -1.22 16.31
C PRO A 128 7.36 -2.15 16.13
N ASP A 129 7.27 -3.11 15.19
CA ASP A 129 8.36 -4.03 14.91
C ASP A 129 9.57 -3.30 14.27
N MET A 130 9.30 -2.34 13.37
CA MET A 130 10.35 -1.50 12.76
C MET A 130 11.06 -0.66 13.81
N VAL A 131 10.32 -0.06 14.74
CA VAL A 131 10.88 0.74 15.86
C VAL A 131 11.72 -0.14 16.77
N GLN A 132 11.23 -1.31 17.17
CA GLN A 132 11.95 -2.24 18.04
C GLN A 132 13.29 -2.67 17.44
N ARG A 133 13.32 -2.93 16.12
CA ARG A 133 14.55 -3.30 15.40
C ARG A 133 15.43 -2.09 15.05
N ASN A 134 14.95 -0.88 15.27
CA ASN A 134 15.56 0.37 14.80
C ASN A 134 15.87 0.33 13.29
N GLU A 135 15.04 -0.35 12.53
CA GLU A 135 15.18 -0.54 11.08
C GLU A 135 13.80 -0.71 10.44
N GLY A 136 13.52 0.07 9.41
CA GLY A 136 12.30 0.00 8.62
C GLY A 136 12.22 1.13 7.60
N HIS A 137 11.36 0.97 6.60
CA HIS A 137 11.08 2.02 5.63
C HIS A 137 9.61 1.99 5.23
N ILE A 138 8.94 3.14 5.27
CA ILE A 138 7.57 3.30 4.82
C ILE A 138 7.55 4.28 3.64
N CYS A 139 7.02 3.83 2.51
CA CYS A 139 6.78 4.63 1.32
C CYS A 139 5.27 4.70 1.05
N THR A 140 4.74 5.87 0.82
CA THR A 140 3.32 6.06 0.46
C THR A 140 3.21 6.70 -0.91
N ILE A 141 2.47 6.07 -1.81
CA ILE A 141 2.20 6.62 -3.14
C ILE A 141 1.17 7.74 -3.02
N ALA A 142 1.69 8.96 -2.98
CA ALA A 142 0.88 10.16 -2.99
C ALA A 142 0.36 10.48 -4.42
N SER A 143 0.29 11.72 -4.77
CA SER A 143 -0.12 12.21 -6.09
C SER A 143 0.24 13.69 -6.20
N ALA A 144 0.35 14.21 -7.42
CA ALA A 144 0.32 15.64 -7.66
C ALA A 144 -0.94 16.29 -7.08
N GLY A 145 -2.07 15.55 -7.04
CA GLY A 145 -3.30 15.97 -6.37
C GLY A 145 -3.20 16.17 -4.85
N GLY A 146 -2.11 15.69 -4.21
CA GLY A 146 -1.77 15.98 -2.81
C GLY A 146 -0.91 17.23 -2.63
N MET A 147 -0.58 17.95 -3.68
CA MET A 147 0.17 19.22 -3.68
C MET A 147 -0.57 20.31 -4.46
N MET A 148 -1.33 19.92 -5.46
CA MET A 148 -2.06 20.83 -6.35
C MET A 148 -3.40 20.19 -6.73
N SER A 149 -4.51 20.83 -6.36
CA SER A 149 -5.85 20.27 -6.57
C SER A 149 -6.41 20.70 -7.93
N ASN A 150 -7.06 19.75 -8.63
CA ASN A 150 -7.76 20.02 -9.87
C ASN A 150 -9.29 20.08 -9.65
N PRO A 151 -10.03 20.88 -10.42
CA PRO A 151 -11.49 20.83 -10.44
C PRO A 151 -11.99 19.39 -10.66
N LYS A 152 -13.16 19.06 -10.11
CA LYS A 152 -13.80 17.74 -10.20
C LYS A 152 -13.08 16.57 -9.51
N MET A 153 -12.00 16.84 -8.78
CA MET A 153 -11.24 15.82 -8.04
C MET A 153 -11.14 16.15 -6.55
N SER A 154 -12.06 16.91 -5.99
CA SER A 154 -11.98 17.44 -4.62
C SER A 154 -11.76 16.36 -3.55
N VAL A 155 -12.52 15.26 -3.61
CA VAL A 155 -12.41 14.17 -2.63
C VAL A 155 -11.07 13.42 -2.79
N TYR A 156 -10.68 13.12 -4.03
CA TYR A 156 -9.39 12.50 -4.30
C TYR A 156 -8.23 13.37 -3.84
N ALA A 157 -8.26 14.67 -4.18
CA ALA A 157 -7.23 15.61 -3.76
C ALA A 157 -7.15 15.68 -2.23
N ALA A 158 -8.28 15.83 -1.53
CA ALA A 158 -8.32 15.83 -0.06
C ALA A 158 -7.66 14.57 0.53
N SER A 159 -7.97 13.38 -0.04
CA SER A 159 -7.39 12.13 0.40
C SER A 159 -5.87 12.06 0.19
N LYS A 160 -5.36 12.62 -0.91
CA LYS A 160 -3.93 12.64 -1.22
C LYS A 160 -3.16 13.72 -0.43
N TRP A 161 -3.80 14.85 -0.10
CA TRP A 161 -3.25 15.81 0.86
C TRP A 161 -3.12 15.18 2.26
N ALA A 162 -4.12 14.43 2.70
CA ALA A 162 -4.05 13.68 3.96
C ALA A 162 -2.90 12.67 3.96
N ALA A 163 -2.70 11.92 2.86
CA ALA A 163 -1.60 10.97 2.72
C ALA A 163 -0.24 11.66 2.78
N VAL A 164 -0.06 12.82 2.14
CA VAL A 164 1.19 13.61 2.21
C VAL A 164 1.45 14.08 3.62
N GLY A 165 0.48 14.78 4.25
CA GLY A 165 0.65 15.33 5.61
C GLY A 165 0.95 14.26 6.65
N TRP A 166 0.28 13.11 6.56
CA TRP A 166 0.56 11.98 7.44
C TRP A 166 1.96 11.41 7.20
N SER A 167 2.34 11.17 5.94
CA SER A 167 3.65 10.61 5.61
C SER A 167 4.81 11.50 6.03
N ASP A 168 4.63 12.80 5.97
CA ASP A 168 5.63 13.76 6.46
C ASP A 168 5.77 13.76 7.98
N SER A 169 4.72 13.40 8.71
CA SER A 169 4.70 13.44 10.17
C SER A 169 5.12 12.11 10.83
N VAL A 170 5.04 10.99 10.12
CA VAL A 170 5.32 9.63 10.64
C VAL A 170 6.80 9.25 10.54
N ARG A 171 7.68 10.15 10.86
CA ARG A 171 9.15 9.92 10.81
C ARG A 171 9.68 9.32 12.10
#